data_0f8da560197b3b9a70dce5fda09affff
#
_entry.id   0f8da560197b3b9a70dce5fda09affff
#
_cell.length_a   1.000
_cell.length_b   1.000
_cell.length_c   1.000
_cell.angle_alpha   90.00
_cell.angle_beta   90.00
_cell.angle_gamma   90.00
#
_symmetry.space_group_name_H-M   'P 1'
#
loop_
_entity.id
_entity.type
_entity.pdbx_description
1 polymer ?
#
loop_
_entity_poly.entity_id
_entity_poly.type
_entity_poly.pdbx_seq_one_letter_code
_entity_poly.pdbx_strand_id
1 'polypeptide(L)'
;MNLTPREKDKLLVAVAAMVAARRLERGVRLNYPEAVALITDYVLEGARDGRSVAELMRDGATVIARDQVMAGVPEMIREIQVEATFPDGTKLVTVHEPIR
;
A
#
# COMPACT_ATOMS: atom_id res chain seq x y z
N MET A 1 -4.83 25.93 -1.48
CA MET A 1 -3.66 25.09 -1.17
C MET A 1 -3.03 24.61 -2.46
N ASN A 2 -1.73 24.81 -2.60
CA ASN A 2 -1.00 24.43 -3.80
C ASN A 2 -0.25 23.13 -3.55
N LEU A 3 -0.76 22.06 -4.12
CA LEU A 3 -0.14 20.74 -4.00
C LEU A 3 0.67 20.42 -5.25
N THR A 4 1.82 19.79 -5.09
CA THR A 4 2.58 19.24 -6.20
C THR A 4 1.83 18.05 -6.80
N PRO A 5 2.09 17.67 -8.05
CA PRO A 5 1.50 16.45 -8.64
C PRO A 5 1.74 15.21 -7.77
N ARG A 6 2.94 15.08 -7.20
CA ARG A 6 3.29 13.95 -6.33
C ARG A 6 2.44 13.94 -5.06
N GLU A 7 2.20 15.09 -4.46
CA GLU A 7 1.35 15.21 -3.28
C GLU A 7 -0.10 14.86 -3.60
N LYS A 8 -0.59 15.28 -4.78
CA LYS A 8 -1.93 14.92 -5.24
C LYS A 8 -2.06 13.41 -5.42
N ASP A 9 -1.06 12.77 -6.03
CA ASP A 9 -1.08 11.32 -6.23
C ASP A 9 -1.13 10.58 -4.89
N LYS A 10 -0.36 11.04 -3.91
CA LYS A 10 -0.37 10.43 -2.57
C LYS A 10 -1.72 10.59 -1.87
N LEU A 11 -2.37 11.74 -2.04
CA LEU A 11 -3.72 11.95 -1.51
C LEU A 11 -4.74 11.02 -2.18
N LEU A 12 -4.64 10.82 -3.49
CA LEU A 12 -5.51 9.89 -4.21
C LEU A 12 -5.31 8.46 -3.74
N VAL A 13 -4.07 8.05 -3.51
CA VAL A 13 -3.76 6.74 -2.94
C VAL A 13 -4.39 6.59 -1.56
N ALA A 14 -4.27 7.61 -0.69
CA ALA A 14 -4.85 7.57 0.64
C ALA A 14 -6.37 7.41 0.60
N VAL A 15 -7.05 8.15 -0.29
CA VAL A 15 -8.50 8.03 -0.45
C VAL A 15 -8.87 6.64 -0.99
N ALA A 16 -8.15 6.15 -1.99
CA ALA A 16 -8.37 4.81 -2.54
C ALA A 16 -8.19 3.73 -1.46
N ALA A 17 -7.19 3.88 -0.61
CA ALA A 17 -6.95 2.96 0.50
C ALA A 17 -8.09 2.99 1.53
N MET A 18 -8.63 4.17 1.82
CA MET A 18 -9.78 4.30 2.72
C MET A 18 -11.01 3.59 2.16
N VAL A 19 -11.25 3.72 0.86
CA VAL A 19 -12.36 3.02 0.19
C VAL A 19 -12.14 1.51 0.24
N ALA A 20 -10.92 1.05 -0.06
CA ALA A 20 -10.57 -0.37 0.01
C ALA A 20 -10.79 -0.93 1.42
N ALA A 21 -10.35 -0.21 2.45
CA ALA A 21 -10.52 -0.62 3.84
C ALA A 21 -12.01 -0.78 4.22
N ARG A 22 -12.86 0.13 3.78
CA ARG A 22 -14.31 0.04 4.01
C ARG A 22 -14.92 -1.20 3.37
N ARG A 23 -14.46 -1.54 2.16
CA ARG A 23 -14.93 -2.72 1.44
C ARG A 23 -14.49 -3.99 2.15
N LEU A 24 -13.23 -4.02 2.56
CA LEU A 24 -12.66 -5.15 3.29
C LEU A 24 -13.42 -5.40 4.61
N GLU A 25 -13.76 -4.34 5.34
CA GLU A 25 -14.55 -4.44 6.56
C GLU A 25 -15.89 -5.11 6.35
N ARG A 26 -16.51 -4.92 5.18
CA ARG A 26 -17.79 -5.54 4.84
C ARG A 26 -17.64 -6.97 4.30
N GLY A 27 -16.42 -7.49 4.26
CA GLY A 27 -16.15 -8.81 3.70
C GLY A 27 -16.11 -8.83 2.18
N VAL A 28 -16.01 -7.68 1.52
CA VAL A 28 -15.89 -7.60 0.07
C VAL A 28 -14.44 -7.87 -0.32
N ARG A 29 -14.22 -8.80 -1.23
CA ARG A 29 -12.88 -9.11 -1.72
C ARG A 29 -12.38 -7.98 -2.59
N LEU A 30 -11.13 -7.57 -2.36
CA LEU A 30 -10.54 -6.45 -3.07
C LEU A 30 -10.10 -6.81 -4.48
N ASN A 31 -10.24 -5.87 -5.39
CA ASN A 31 -9.68 -5.98 -6.74
C ASN A 31 -8.22 -5.51 -6.75
N TYR A 32 -7.58 -5.56 -7.92
CA TYR A 32 -6.18 -5.19 -8.09
C TYR A 32 -5.87 -3.76 -7.60
N PRO A 33 -6.52 -2.71 -8.10
CA PRO A 33 -6.17 -1.35 -7.66
C PRO A 33 -6.46 -1.09 -6.19
N GLU A 34 -7.49 -1.71 -5.63
CA GLU A 34 -7.81 -1.58 -4.21
C GLU A 34 -6.71 -2.19 -3.33
N ALA A 35 -6.25 -3.38 -3.72
CA ALA A 35 -5.17 -4.06 -2.99
C ALA A 35 -3.86 -3.26 -3.05
N VAL A 36 -3.51 -2.76 -4.23
CA VAL A 36 -2.31 -1.94 -4.40
C VAL A 36 -2.38 -0.67 -3.55
N ALA A 37 -3.53 0.01 -3.57
CA ALA A 37 -3.72 1.24 -2.80
C ALA A 37 -3.55 1.00 -1.30
N LEU A 38 -4.15 -0.07 -0.78
CA LEU A 38 -4.11 -0.37 0.65
C LEU A 38 -2.68 -0.68 1.13
N ILE A 39 -1.94 -1.47 0.37
CA ILE A 39 -0.54 -1.79 0.71
C ILE A 39 0.34 -0.56 0.58
N THR A 40 0.16 0.22 -0.48
CA THR A 40 0.93 1.45 -0.71
C THR A 40 0.74 2.44 0.43
N ASP A 41 -0.50 2.65 0.86
CA ASP A 41 -0.81 3.54 1.97
C ASP A 41 -0.17 3.07 3.28
N TYR A 42 -0.19 1.77 3.52
CA TYR A 42 0.47 1.18 4.69
C TYR A 42 1.97 1.54 4.72
N VAL A 43 2.63 1.44 3.57
CA VAL A 43 4.06 1.77 3.46
C VAL A 43 4.28 3.28 3.67
N LEU A 44 3.46 4.12 3.03
CA LEU A 44 3.58 5.58 3.16
C LEU A 44 3.43 6.03 4.61
N GLU A 45 2.42 5.51 5.30
CA GLU A 45 2.16 5.88 6.69
C GLU A 45 3.21 5.30 7.64
N GLY A 46 3.68 4.08 7.37
CA GLY A 46 4.76 3.49 8.13
C GLY A 46 6.06 4.29 8.04
N ALA A 47 6.37 4.81 6.84
CA ALA A 47 7.52 5.68 6.64
C ALA A 47 7.37 6.98 7.45
N ARG A 48 6.19 7.56 7.45
CA ARG A 48 5.87 8.77 8.21
C ARG A 48 6.04 8.53 9.71
N ASP A 49 5.71 7.33 10.17
CA ASP A 49 5.84 6.92 11.58
C ASP A 49 7.30 6.63 11.98
N GLY A 50 8.23 6.64 11.03
CA GLY A 50 9.63 6.39 11.31
C GLY A 50 10.03 4.92 11.32
N ARG A 51 9.21 4.02 10.79
CA ARG A 51 9.58 2.61 10.65
C ARG A 51 10.67 2.47 9.59
N SER A 52 11.49 1.43 9.71
CA SER A 52 12.59 1.21 8.76
C SER A 52 12.11 0.64 7.44
N VAL A 53 12.90 0.82 6.38
CA VAL A 53 12.65 0.21 5.06
C VAL A 53 12.50 -1.31 5.21
N ALA A 54 13.42 -1.94 5.97
CA ALA A 54 13.39 -3.39 6.15
C ALA A 54 12.10 -3.87 6.82
N GLU A 55 11.62 -3.16 7.84
CA GLU A 55 10.36 -3.47 8.51
C GLU A 55 9.18 -3.37 7.56
N LEU A 56 9.13 -2.31 6.75
CA LEU A 56 8.03 -2.08 5.83
C LEU A 56 8.04 -3.09 4.68
N MET A 57 9.21 -3.51 4.21
CA MET A 57 9.34 -4.56 3.21
C MET A 57 8.77 -5.89 3.73
N ARG A 58 9.07 -6.21 4.99
CA ARG A 58 8.57 -7.42 5.63
C ARG A 58 7.07 -7.34 5.91
N ASP A 59 6.64 -6.29 6.60
CA ASP A 59 5.27 -6.18 7.10
C ASP A 59 4.28 -5.78 6.01
N GLY A 60 4.75 -5.15 4.93
CA GLY A 60 3.93 -4.87 3.76
C GLY A 60 3.34 -6.12 3.12
N ALA A 61 3.99 -7.27 3.31
CA ALA A 61 3.51 -8.56 2.82
C ALA A 61 2.54 -9.26 3.80
N THR A 62 2.11 -8.56 4.86
CA THR A 62 1.15 -9.08 5.84
C THR A 62 -0.13 -8.25 5.92
N VAL A 63 -0.25 -7.21 5.09
CA VAL A 63 -1.38 -6.28 5.14
C VAL A 63 -2.67 -6.94 4.66
N ILE A 64 -2.59 -7.72 3.58
CA ILE A 64 -3.76 -8.36 2.96
C ILE A 64 -3.46 -9.85 2.78
N ALA A 65 -4.40 -10.68 3.24
CA ALA A 65 -4.32 -12.12 3.02
C ALA A 65 -4.90 -12.49 1.66
N ARG A 66 -4.50 -13.65 1.15
CA ARG A 66 -4.93 -14.14 -0.17
C ARG A 66 -6.46 -14.27 -0.29
N ASP A 67 -7.15 -14.65 0.79
CA ASP A 67 -8.60 -14.82 0.80
C ASP A 67 -9.37 -13.48 0.88
N GLN A 68 -8.67 -12.37 1.04
CA GLN A 68 -9.25 -11.03 1.10
C GLN A 68 -9.28 -10.34 -0.26
N VAL A 69 -8.77 -10.98 -1.30
CA VAL A 69 -8.75 -10.43 -2.65
C VAL A 69 -9.44 -11.35 -3.64
N MET A 70 -9.84 -10.79 -4.78
CA MET A 70 -10.44 -11.56 -5.85
C MET A 70 -9.44 -12.56 -6.43
N ALA A 71 -9.97 -13.64 -7.02
CA ALA A 71 -9.13 -14.65 -7.65
C ALA A 71 -8.23 -14.03 -8.72
N GLY A 72 -6.95 -14.42 -8.74
CA GLY A 72 -5.96 -13.91 -9.69
C GLY A 72 -5.24 -12.66 -9.27
N VAL A 73 -5.76 -11.91 -8.29
CA VAL A 73 -5.11 -10.67 -7.84
C VAL A 73 -3.71 -10.92 -7.27
N PRO A 74 -3.49 -11.94 -6.41
CA PRO A 74 -2.13 -12.17 -5.88
C PRO A 74 -1.10 -12.40 -6.98
N GLU A 75 -1.45 -13.12 -8.03
CA GLU A 75 -0.56 -13.45 -9.15
C GLU A 75 -0.28 -12.26 -10.05
N MET A 76 -1.16 -11.25 -10.04
CA MET A 76 -0.98 -10.00 -10.79
C MET A 76 0.00 -9.05 -10.11
N ILE A 77 0.25 -9.22 -8.81
CA ILE A 77 1.07 -8.30 -8.02
C ILE A 77 2.31 -9.04 -7.54
N ARG A 78 3.38 -9.00 -8.34
CA ARG A 78 4.65 -9.62 -7.97
C ARG A 78 5.41 -8.76 -6.96
N GLU A 79 5.31 -7.46 -7.10
CA GLU A 79 5.91 -6.52 -6.18
C GLU A 79 5.19 -5.19 -6.24
N ILE A 80 5.31 -4.41 -5.18
CA ILE A 80 4.84 -3.03 -5.13
C ILE A 80 6.04 -2.18 -4.75
N GLN A 81 6.34 -1.16 -5.55
CA GLN A 81 7.39 -0.21 -5.28
C GLN A 81 6.77 1.11 -4.84
N VAL A 82 7.19 1.60 -3.69
CA VAL A 82 6.65 2.83 -3.11
C VAL A 82 7.79 3.78 -2.80
N GLU A 83 7.74 4.97 -3.39
CA GLU A 83 8.63 6.06 -3.00
C GLU A 83 8.00 6.76 -1.81
N ALA A 84 8.60 6.58 -0.64
CA ALA A 84 8.06 7.08 0.62
C ALA A 84 9.03 8.05 1.30
N THR A 85 8.47 9.01 2.04
CA THR A 85 9.27 9.99 2.76
C THR A 85 9.39 9.58 4.22
N PHE A 86 10.61 9.21 4.60
CA PHE A 86 10.99 8.87 5.96
C PHE A 86 11.48 10.13 6.69
N PRO A 87 11.63 10.07 8.03
CA PRO A 87 12.17 11.22 8.77
C PRO A 87 13.53 11.70 8.27
N ASP A 88 14.34 10.80 7.72
CA ASP A 88 15.69 11.12 7.20
C ASP A 88 15.77 11.23 5.68
N GLY A 89 14.64 11.26 4.99
CA GLY A 89 14.61 11.47 3.54
C GLY A 89 13.72 10.51 2.78
N THR A 90 13.68 10.71 1.47
CA THR A 90 12.88 9.89 0.55
C THR A 90 13.64 8.64 0.15
N LYS A 91 12.99 7.49 0.24
CA LYS A 91 13.56 6.18 -0.08
C LYS A 91 12.54 5.35 -0.85
N LEU A 92 13.05 4.41 -1.65
CA LEU A 92 12.23 3.44 -2.34
C LEU A 92 12.04 2.19 -1.45
N VAL A 93 10.80 1.80 -1.26
CA VAL A 93 10.45 0.56 -0.55
C VAL A 93 9.87 -0.41 -1.57
N THR A 94 10.43 -1.61 -1.67
CA THR A 94 9.90 -2.65 -2.54
C THR A 94 9.33 -3.77 -1.67
N VAL A 95 8.03 -4.01 -1.81
CA VAL A 95 7.37 -5.13 -1.13
C VAL A 95 7.22 -6.27 -2.14
N HIS A 96 7.96 -7.35 -1.92
CA HIS A 96 7.96 -8.53 -2.80
C HIS A 96 6.85 -9.48 -2.41
N GLU A 97 6.15 -10.04 -3.43
CA GLU A 97 5.06 -10.98 -3.23
C GLU A 97 4.14 -10.54 -2.09
N PRO A 98 3.51 -9.37 -2.24
CA PRO A 98 2.82 -8.72 -1.11
C PRO A 98 1.56 -9.45 -0.64
N ILE A 99 0.99 -10.32 -1.46
CA ILE A 99 -0.21 -11.10 -1.08
C ILE A 99 0.12 -12.59 -1.23
N ARG A 100 0.24 -13.26 -0.13
CA ARG A 100 0.69 -14.67 -0.05
C ARG A 100 -0.45 -15.61 0.45
#